data_681f27fb075f6883bffed03c52a0f282
#
_entry.id   681f27fb075f6883bffed03c52a0f282
#
_cell.length_a   1.000
_cell.length_b   1.000
_cell.length_c   1.000
_cell.angle_alpha   90.00
_cell.angle_beta   90.00
_cell.angle_gamma   90.00
#
_symmetry.space_group_name_H-M   'P 1'
#
loop_
_entity.id
_entity.type
_entity.pdbx_description
1 polymer ?
#
loop_
_entity_poly.entity_id
_entity_poly.type
_entity_poly.pdbx_seq_one_letter_code
_entity_poly.pdbx_strand_id
1 'polypeptide(L)'
;MAILLLTSTGGSPGVTTLAVGLALTWPRPILLADCDPGAHQAILAGYLAGRSANGKGLLRVAEAHRDRRPLREVVLDQTLPLSAEDESRRLFLPGFTKPGSAMHFGGVWEDLSEAFDRLGEVDIDVIIDCGRLGPSGPPAALLERSAQTAVVVTSTLRSIMSARVHLPTLRDHPCLTSSGRAHLGLVVVGEGQPYRRGEIAQALDVPVITSIAYDRQAAAHLSDGGPRHRRFDTSPLIRSIRDASSQLSGMLQRSAELVDG
;
A
#
# COMPACT_ATOMS: atom_id res chain seq x y z
N MET A 1 -8.11 13.67 5.21
CA MET A 1 -7.38 12.96 4.13
C MET A 1 -6.37 12.00 4.71
N ALA A 2 -6.14 10.86 4.01
CA ALA A 2 -5.30 9.83 4.60
C ALA A 2 -4.45 9.10 3.56
N ILE A 3 -3.15 8.99 3.85
CA ILE A 3 -2.20 8.19 3.08
C ILE A 3 -1.78 6.99 3.92
N LEU A 4 -2.03 5.79 3.38
CA LEU A 4 -1.59 4.51 3.94
C LEU A 4 -0.46 3.95 3.09
N LEU A 5 0.73 3.81 3.67
CA LEU A 5 1.85 3.16 3.02
C LEU A 5 1.92 1.69 3.45
N LEU A 6 1.96 0.78 2.50
CA LEU A 6 2.11 -0.66 2.71
C LEU A 6 3.47 -1.13 2.21
N THR A 7 4.13 -1.96 3.00
CA THR A 7 5.38 -2.61 2.62
C THR A 7 5.54 -3.96 3.30
N SER A 8 6.55 -4.74 2.93
CA SER A 8 6.88 -6.01 3.59
C SER A 8 8.39 -6.19 3.72
N THR A 9 8.83 -6.95 4.70
CA THR A 9 10.26 -7.21 4.94
C THR A 9 10.80 -8.41 4.17
N GLY A 10 9.94 -9.30 3.71
CA GLY A 10 10.36 -10.50 2.97
C GLY A 10 9.35 -11.63 3.06
N GLY A 11 9.61 -12.73 2.33
CA GLY A 11 8.74 -13.91 2.37
C GLY A 11 7.41 -13.77 1.61
N SER A 12 7.23 -12.72 0.83
CA SER A 12 6.01 -12.47 0.02
C SER A 12 4.70 -12.60 0.82
N PRO A 13 4.50 -11.82 1.89
CA PRO A 13 3.32 -11.94 2.74
C PRO A 13 2.02 -11.47 2.06
N GLY A 14 2.07 -11.06 0.79
CA GLY A 14 0.93 -10.62 0.02
C GLY A 14 0.63 -9.12 0.16
N VAL A 15 1.65 -8.27 0.29
CA VAL A 15 1.47 -6.81 0.41
C VAL A 15 0.63 -6.24 -0.74
N THR A 16 0.97 -6.56 -1.99
CA THR A 16 0.21 -6.12 -3.19
C THR A 16 -1.21 -6.68 -3.21
N THR A 17 -1.38 -7.97 -2.86
CA THR A 17 -2.71 -8.61 -2.74
C THR A 17 -3.57 -7.88 -1.71
N LEU A 18 -2.99 -7.53 -0.57
CA LEU A 18 -3.66 -6.75 0.47
C LEU A 18 -4.00 -5.34 -0.02
N ALA A 19 -3.07 -4.67 -0.70
CA ALA A 19 -3.27 -3.33 -1.24
C ALA A 19 -4.46 -3.29 -2.22
N VAL A 20 -4.54 -4.26 -3.14
CA VAL A 20 -5.69 -4.43 -4.04
C VAL A 20 -6.97 -4.68 -3.26
N GLY A 21 -6.95 -5.63 -2.32
CA GLY A 21 -8.13 -5.95 -1.51
C GLY A 21 -8.65 -4.78 -0.69
N LEU A 22 -7.76 -4.01 -0.05
CA LEU A 22 -8.11 -2.79 0.68
C LEU A 22 -8.70 -1.74 -0.26
N ALA A 23 -8.07 -1.48 -1.40
CA ALA A 23 -8.56 -0.49 -2.36
C ALA A 23 -9.96 -0.84 -2.88
N LEU A 24 -10.24 -2.13 -3.12
CA LEU A 24 -11.55 -2.60 -3.55
C LEU A 24 -12.65 -2.49 -2.48
N THR A 25 -12.28 -2.56 -1.22
CA THR A 25 -13.22 -2.55 -0.08
C THR A 25 -13.19 -1.24 0.71
N TRP A 26 -12.38 -0.27 0.29
CA TRP A 26 -12.24 1.01 0.99
C TRP A 26 -13.56 1.78 1.02
N PRO A 27 -13.95 2.40 2.15
CA PRO A 27 -15.27 3.04 2.27
C PRO A 27 -15.41 4.36 1.49
N ARG A 28 -14.29 4.99 1.10
CA ARG A 28 -14.22 6.28 0.40
C ARG A 28 -13.58 6.12 -0.99
N PRO A 29 -13.62 7.16 -1.86
CA PRO A 29 -12.80 7.18 -3.06
C PRO A 29 -11.33 6.96 -2.73
N ILE A 30 -10.64 6.15 -3.54
CA ILE A 30 -9.28 5.68 -3.25
C ILE A 30 -8.42 5.62 -4.50
N LEU A 31 -7.17 6.05 -4.36
CA LEU A 31 -6.11 5.80 -5.31
C LEU A 31 -5.18 4.72 -4.74
N LEU A 32 -5.05 3.61 -5.45
CA LEU A 32 -3.98 2.63 -5.23
C LEU A 32 -2.80 3.00 -6.12
N ALA A 33 -1.67 3.37 -5.53
CA ALA A 33 -0.44 3.69 -6.25
C ALA A 33 0.57 2.54 -6.12
N ASP A 34 0.97 1.96 -7.25
CA ASP A 34 2.05 0.98 -7.30
C ASP A 34 3.40 1.71 -7.34
N CYS A 35 4.03 1.83 -6.18
CA CYS A 35 5.34 2.44 -5.99
C CYS A 35 6.44 1.39 -5.71
N ASP A 36 6.21 0.11 -6.04
CA ASP A 36 7.19 -0.96 -5.87
C ASP A 36 8.39 -0.76 -6.82
N PRO A 37 9.61 -0.52 -6.28
CA PRO A 37 10.80 -0.36 -7.09
C PRO A 37 11.22 -1.63 -7.83
N GLY A 38 10.67 -2.79 -7.47
CA GLY A 38 10.92 -4.07 -8.12
C GLY A 38 10.34 -4.18 -9.53
N ALA A 39 9.47 -3.25 -9.93
CA ALA A 39 8.85 -3.22 -11.26
C ALA A 39 8.14 -4.53 -11.66
N HIS A 40 7.49 -5.19 -10.69
CA HIS A 40 6.89 -6.51 -10.89
C HIS A 40 5.60 -6.49 -11.71
N GLN A 41 4.97 -5.31 -11.91
CA GLN A 41 3.70 -5.15 -12.65
C GLN A 41 2.57 -6.07 -12.10
N ALA A 42 2.64 -6.42 -10.82
CA ALA A 42 1.82 -7.47 -10.23
C ALA A 42 0.31 -7.20 -10.32
N ILE A 43 -0.10 -5.93 -10.20
CA ILE A 43 -1.52 -5.55 -10.31
C ILE A 43 -2.01 -5.63 -11.75
N LEU A 44 -1.23 -5.11 -12.71
CA LEU A 44 -1.60 -5.15 -14.13
C LEU A 44 -1.62 -6.57 -14.67
N ALA A 45 -0.57 -7.34 -14.39
CA ALA A 45 -0.45 -8.72 -14.88
C ALA A 45 -1.40 -9.68 -14.15
N GLY A 46 -1.60 -9.47 -12.84
CA GLY A 46 -2.43 -10.29 -11.98
C GLY A 46 -3.89 -9.85 -11.96
N TYR A 47 -4.29 -9.05 -10.97
CA TYR A 47 -5.69 -8.67 -10.75
C TYR A 47 -6.38 -8.08 -12.00
N LEU A 48 -5.68 -7.22 -12.75
CA LEU A 48 -6.20 -6.63 -13.99
C LEU A 48 -6.01 -7.54 -15.23
N ALA A 49 -5.61 -8.80 -15.04
CA ALA A 49 -5.54 -9.85 -16.06
C ALA A 49 -4.77 -9.43 -17.32
N GLY A 50 -3.64 -8.75 -17.16
CA GLY A 50 -2.80 -8.29 -18.27
C GLY A 50 -3.34 -7.05 -18.99
N ARG A 51 -4.24 -6.29 -18.38
CA ARG A 51 -4.75 -5.04 -18.95
C ARG A 51 -3.60 -4.09 -19.26
N SER A 52 -3.61 -3.52 -20.46
CA SER A 52 -2.61 -2.51 -20.84
C SER A 52 -2.78 -1.21 -20.05
N ALA A 53 -1.68 -0.68 -19.55
CA ALA A 53 -1.65 0.66 -18.96
C ALA A 53 -1.81 1.79 -20.00
N ASN A 54 -1.80 1.47 -21.32
CA ASN A 54 -1.89 2.44 -22.43
C ASN A 54 -0.88 3.60 -22.28
N GLY A 55 0.30 3.29 -21.80
CA GLY A 55 1.36 4.27 -21.57
C GLY A 55 1.19 5.14 -20.31
N LYS A 56 0.15 4.94 -19.49
CA LYS A 56 -0.06 5.63 -18.22
C LYS A 56 0.82 5.06 -17.10
N GLY A 57 0.96 5.82 -16.01
CA GLY A 57 1.64 5.41 -14.79
C GLY A 57 2.83 6.27 -14.42
N LEU A 58 3.66 5.77 -13.48
CA LEU A 58 4.78 6.53 -12.88
C LEU A 58 5.78 7.07 -13.90
N LEU A 59 6.01 6.39 -15.02
CA LEU A 59 6.92 6.88 -16.04
C LEU A 59 6.44 8.22 -16.63
N ARG A 60 5.14 8.35 -16.90
CA ARG A 60 4.54 9.61 -17.39
C ARG A 60 4.51 10.69 -16.32
N VAL A 61 4.37 10.31 -15.05
CA VAL A 61 4.53 11.24 -13.93
C VAL A 61 5.96 11.81 -13.91
N ALA A 62 6.98 10.97 -14.08
CA ALA A 62 8.38 11.41 -14.15
C ALA A 62 8.66 12.31 -15.37
N GLU A 63 8.05 12.02 -16.51
CA GLU A 63 8.14 12.90 -17.70
C GLU A 63 7.52 14.27 -17.40
N ALA A 64 6.32 14.31 -16.81
CA ALA A 64 5.66 15.56 -16.44
C ALA A 64 6.45 16.38 -15.42
N HIS A 65 7.06 15.72 -14.43
CA HIS A 65 7.96 16.37 -13.47
C HIS A 65 9.16 17.02 -14.19
N ARG A 66 9.82 16.30 -15.11
CA ARG A 66 10.93 16.84 -15.90
C ARG A 66 10.50 18.05 -16.75
N ASP A 67 9.26 18.02 -17.25
CA ASP A 67 8.66 19.12 -18.01
C ASP A 67 8.13 20.24 -17.09
N ARG A 68 8.39 20.17 -15.78
CA ARG A 68 7.96 21.12 -14.74
C ARG A 68 6.45 21.33 -14.68
N ARG A 69 5.67 20.31 -15.02
CA ARG A 69 4.21 20.33 -14.85
C ARG A 69 3.83 19.98 -13.42
N PRO A 70 2.85 20.67 -12.82
CA PRO A 70 2.38 20.35 -11.46
C PRO A 70 1.82 18.93 -11.39
N LEU A 71 2.42 18.04 -10.59
CA LEU A 71 2.02 16.62 -10.54
C LEU A 71 0.60 16.41 -10.01
N ARG A 72 0.09 17.33 -9.19
CA ARG A 72 -1.31 17.31 -8.72
C ARG A 72 -2.34 17.30 -9.88
N GLU A 73 -2.00 17.91 -11.01
CA GLU A 73 -2.85 17.97 -12.20
C GLU A 73 -2.67 16.75 -13.09
N VAL A 74 -1.55 16.06 -12.96
CA VAL A 74 -1.14 14.96 -13.83
C VAL A 74 -1.51 13.59 -13.25
N VAL A 75 -1.40 13.41 -11.92
CA VAL A 75 -1.52 12.09 -11.28
C VAL A 75 -2.82 11.40 -11.64
N LEU A 76 -3.96 12.08 -11.57
CA LEU A 76 -5.27 11.49 -11.87
C LEU A 76 -5.40 11.08 -13.34
N ASP A 77 -4.81 11.85 -14.27
CA ASP A 77 -4.80 11.53 -15.70
C ASP A 77 -4.01 10.25 -15.99
N GLN A 78 -3.05 9.90 -15.12
CA GLN A 78 -2.20 8.71 -15.24
C GLN A 78 -2.82 7.48 -14.59
N THR A 79 -4.04 7.54 -14.07
CA THR A 79 -4.71 6.41 -13.44
C THR A 79 -5.52 5.57 -14.43
N LEU A 80 -5.79 4.34 -14.00
CA LEU A 80 -6.73 3.41 -14.60
C LEU A 80 -7.83 3.08 -13.58
N PRO A 81 -9.05 2.72 -14.02
CA PRO A 81 -10.02 2.14 -13.10
C PRO A 81 -9.51 0.80 -12.57
N LEU A 82 -9.53 0.61 -11.26
CA LEU A 82 -9.22 -0.65 -10.59
C LEU A 82 -10.42 -1.62 -10.66
N SER A 83 -11.65 -1.09 -10.71
CA SER A 83 -12.88 -1.86 -10.82
C SER A 83 -13.75 -1.31 -11.94
N ALA A 84 -14.36 -2.19 -12.73
CA ALA A 84 -15.33 -1.79 -13.75
C ALA A 84 -16.69 -1.36 -13.17
N GLU A 85 -16.98 -1.77 -11.93
CA GLU A 85 -18.26 -1.46 -11.26
C GLU A 85 -18.26 -0.05 -10.64
N ASP A 86 -17.07 0.52 -10.36
CA ASP A 86 -16.93 1.81 -9.66
C ASP A 86 -15.67 2.56 -10.17
N GLU A 87 -15.66 2.86 -11.46
CA GLU A 87 -14.49 3.41 -12.16
C GLU A 87 -13.99 4.75 -11.57
N SER A 88 -14.89 5.59 -11.11
CA SER A 88 -14.54 6.92 -10.58
C SER A 88 -14.05 6.90 -9.14
N ARG A 89 -14.31 5.82 -8.39
CA ARG A 89 -14.01 5.74 -6.96
C ARG A 89 -12.85 4.80 -6.62
N ARG A 90 -12.44 3.96 -7.55
CA ARG A 90 -11.38 2.96 -7.40
C ARG A 90 -10.35 3.17 -8.48
N LEU A 91 -9.36 4.01 -8.18
CA LEU A 91 -8.32 4.39 -9.13
C LEU A 91 -7.04 3.59 -8.88
N PHE A 92 -6.30 3.30 -9.92
CA PHE A 92 -5.01 2.64 -9.87
C PHE A 92 -3.97 3.44 -10.67
N LEU A 93 -2.86 3.80 -10.03
CA LEU A 93 -1.69 4.40 -10.68
C LEU A 93 -0.67 3.29 -10.96
N PRO A 94 -0.45 2.92 -12.23
CA PRO A 94 0.52 1.89 -12.60
C PRO A 94 1.96 2.27 -12.22
N GLY A 95 2.70 1.27 -11.72
CA GLY A 95 4.08 1.41 -11.28
C GLY A 95 5.12 1.39 -12.40
N PHE A 96 6.35 1.10 -12.00
CA PHE A 96 7.49 1.03 -12.91
C PHE A 96 7.38 -0.15 -13.88
N THR A 97 7.75 0.09 -15.14
CA THR A 97 7.74 -0.92 -16.21
C THR A 97 9.12 -1.50 -16.50
N LYS A 98 10.18 -0.90 -15.93
CA LYS A 98 11.56 -1.32 -16.14
C LYS A 98 12.30 -1.38 -14.81
N PRO A 99 13.07 -2.45 -14.54
CA PRO A 99 13.96 -2.52 -13.39
C PRO A 99 14.91 -1.31 -13.36
N GLY A 100 15.20 -0.81 -12.19
CA GLY A 100 16.11 0.33 -11.99
C GLY A 100 15.50 1.72 -12.28
N SER A 101 14.29 1.82 -12.87
CA SER A 101 13.66 3.13 -13.09
C SER A 101 13.43 3.91 -11.80
N ALA A 102 13.17 3.22 -10.70
CA ALA A 102 13.01 3.83 -9.38
C ALA A 102 14.26 4.60 -8.90
N MET A 103 15.46 4.18 -9.34
CA MET A 103 16.73 4.87 -8.98
C MET A 103 16.82 6.28 -9.59
N HIS A 104 16.15 6.53 -10.70
CA HIS A 104 16.11 7.83 -11.37
C HIS A 104 14.91 8.69 -10.93
N PHE A 105 14.15 8.21 -9.95
CA PHE A 105 12.92 8.85 -9.48
C PHE A 105 13.14 9.80 -8.30
N GLY A 106 14.41 10.05 -7.90
CA GLY A 106 14.78 10.75 -6.67
C GLY A 106 13.96 12.00 -6.36
N GLY A 107 14.11 13.07 -7.16
CA GLY A 107 13.36 14.33 -6.94
C GLY A 107 11.86 14.23 -7.27
N VAL A 108 11.42 13.18 -7.99
CA VAL A 108 10.00 13.00 -8.33
C VAL A 108 9.19 12.54 -7.11
N TRP A 109 9.82 11.82 -6.18
CA TRP A 109 9.12 11.32 -4.99
C TRP A 109 8.55 12.44 -4.12
N GLU A 110 9.25 13.55 -4.03
CA GLU A 110 8.84 14.69 -3.23
C GLU A 110 7.59 15.34 -3.80
N ASP A 111 7.62 15.69 -5.10
CA ASP A 111 6.47 16.29 -5.78
C ASP A 111 5.28 15.31 -5.90
N LEU A 112 5.56 13.99 -6.05
CA LEU A 112 4.52 12.97 -6.09
C LEU A 112 3.85 12.80 -4.74
N SER A 113 4.64 12.79 -3.66
CA SER A 113 4.09 12.69 -2.30
C SER A 113 3.24 13.91 -1.96
N GLU A 114 3.63 15.11 -2.42
CA GLU A 114 2.81 16.31 -2.29
C GLU A 114 1.54 16.21 -3.14
N ALA A 115 1.63 15.68 -4.36
CA ALA A 115 0.45 15.47 -5.20
C ALA A 115 -0.53 14.49 -4.55
N PHE A 116 -0.06 13.41 -3.91
CA PHE A 116 -0.90 12.50 -3.14
C PHE A 116 -1.57 13.20 -1.95
N ASP A 117 -0.83 14.04 -1.24
CA ASP A 117 -1.35 14.81 -0.11
C ASP A 117 -2.51 15.72 -0.57
N ARG A 118 -2.41 16.35 -1.73
CA ARG A 118 -3.46 17.21 -2.28
C ARG A 118 -4.69 16.50 -2.81
N LEU A 119 -4.65 15.18 -3.02
CA LEU A 119 -5.87 14.42 -3.39
C LEU A 119 -6.93 14.44 -2.29
N GLY A 120 -6.54 14.76 -1.06
CA GLY A 120 -7.48 15.00 0.02
C GLY A 120 -8.39 16.20 -0.19
N GLU A 121 -7.98 17.19 -0.95
CA GLU A 121 -8.80 18.36 -1.30
C GLU A 121 -10.02 17.97 -2.16
N VAL A 122 -9.96 16.78 -2.79
CA VAL A 122 -11.05 16.18 -3.59
C VAL A 122 -11.57 14.86 -2.99
N ASP A 123 -11.36 14.67 -1.68
CA ASP A 123 -11.85 13.52 -0.91
C ASP A 123 -11.37 12.13 -1.38
N ILE A 124 -10.20 12.06 -1.99
CA ILE A 124 -9.57 10.80 -2.40
C ILE A 124 -8.48 10.43 -1.38
N ASP A 125 -8.62 9.25 -0.76
CA ASP A 125 -7.57 8.65 0.06
C ASP A 125 -6.53 7.95 -0.83
N VAL A 126 -5.32 7.68 -0.30
CA VAL A 126 -4.25 7.04 -1.05
C VAL A 126 -3.74 5.80 -0.31
N ILE A 127 -3.65 4.68 -1.02
CA ILE A 127 -2.89 3.50 -0.60
C ILE A 127 -1.65 3.40 -1.49
N ILE A 128 -0.48 3.39 -0.87
CA ILE A 128 0.81 3.25 -1.56
C ILE A 128 1.33 1.83 -1.34
N ASP A 129 1.45 1.04 -2.40
CA ASP A 129 2.14 -0.25 -2.38
C ASP A 129 3.63 0.00 -2.68
N CYS A 130 4.48 -0.10 -1.67
CA CYS A 130 5.93 -0.02 -1.79
C CYS A 130 6.61 -1.40 -1.95
N GLY A 131 5.83 -2.46 -2.14
CA GLY A 131 6.35 -3.80 -2.32
C GLY A 131 7.20 -4.27 -1.15
N ARG A 132 8.39 -4.82 -1.45
CA ARG A 132 9.33 -5.29 -0.44
C ARG A 132 10.32 -4.19 -0.08
N LEU A 133 10.59 -4.07 1.23
CA LEU A 133 11.66 -3.20 1.73
C LEU A 133 13.00 -3.54 1.08
N GLY A 134 13.57 -2.57 0.40
CA GLY A 134 14.97 -2.59 0.00
C GLY A 134 15.89 -2.18 1.16
N PRO A 135 17.22 -2.19 0.94
CA PRO A 135 18.20 -1.79 1.95
C PRO A 135 18.00 -0.36 2.48
N SER A 136 17.48 0.54 1.66
CA SER A 136 17.26 1.95 2.02
C SER A 136 15.84 2.25 2.52
N GLY A 137 14.98 1.23 2.65
CA GLY A 137 13.56 1.44 2.97
C GLY A 137 12.74 2.01 1.79
N PRO A 138 11.48 2.40 2.04
CA PRO A 138 10.68 3.15 1.08
C PRO A 138 11.26 4.57 0.89
N PRO A 139 10.89 5.28 -0.20
CA PRO A 139 11.26 6.68 -0.37
C PRO A 139 10.84 7.53 0.83
N ALA A 140 11.78 8.30 1.39
CA ALA A 140 11.56 9.13 2.59
C ALA A 140 10.35 10.05 2.43
N ALA A 141 10.21 10.72 1.29
CA ALA A 141 9.10 11.61 1.00
C ALA A 141 7.72 10.93 1.09
N LEU A 142 7.62 9.64 0.73
CA LEU A 142 6.39 8.88 0.88
C LEU A 142 6.12 8.52 2.35
N LEU A 143 7.17 8.19 3.13
CA LEU A 143 7.04 7.94 4.57
C LEU A 143 6.59 9.19 5.32
N GLU A 144 7.20 10.34 5.03
CA GLU A 144 6.95 11.61 5.71
C GLU A 144 5.49 12.08 5.60
N ARG A 145 4.86 11.81 4.44
CA ARG A 145 3.47 12.22 4.21
C ARG A 145 2.45 11.13 4.53
N SER A 146 2.91 9.91 4.84
CA SER A 146 1.99 8.82 5.21
C SER A 146 1.51 8.99 6.65
N ALA A 147 0.20 9.00 6.85
CA ALA A 147 -0.39 9.00 8.20
C ALA A 147 -0.17 7.65 8.91
N GLN A 148 -0.10 6.57 8.15
CA GLN A 148 0.17 5.23 8.64
C GLN A 148 1.10 4.49 7.69
N THR A 149 2.21 3.97 8.21
CA THR A 149 3.05 2.98 7.55
C THR A 149 2.75 1.60 8.13
N ALA A 150 2.33 0.68 7.30
CA ALA A 150 1.97 -0.67 7.71
C ALA A 150 2.89 -1.71 7.07
N VAL A 151 3.59 -2.48 7.92
CA VAL A 151 4.45 -3.57 7.48
C VAL A 151 3.68 -4.87 7.53
N VAL A 152 3.49 -5.49 6.37
CA VAL A 152 2.78 -6.76 6.22
C VAL A 152 3.73 -7.91 6.54
N VAL A 153 3.31 -8.77 7.46
CA VAL A 153 4.05 -9.97 7.88
C VAL A 153 3.10 -11.17 7.94
N THR A 154 3.63 -12.36 7.68
CA THR A 154 2.88 -13.58 7.99
C THR A 154 3.17 -14.03 9.42
N SER A 155 2.26 -14.80 10.02
CA SER A 155 2.41 -15.39 11.35
C SER A 155 3.43 -16.55 11.41
N THR A 156 4.49 -16.51 10.59
CA THR A 156 5.53 -17.55 10.53
C THR A 156 6.85 -17.06 11.09
N LEU A 157 7.64 -17.95 11.72
CA LEU A 157 8.94 -17.59 12.28
C LEU A 157 9.84 -16.92 11.23
N ARG A 158 9.86 -17.42 9.99
CA ARG A 158 10.65 -16.85 8.89
C ARG A 158 10.28 -15.39 8.62
N SER A 159 8.98 -15.07 8.56
CA SER A 159 8.53 -13.70 8.32
C SER A 159 8.84 -12.79 9.51
N ILE A 160 8.66 -13.27 10.73
CA ILE A 160 8.97 -12.54 11.97
C ILE A 160 10.47 -12.24 12.05
N MET A 161 11.32 -13.23 11.76
CA MET A 161 12.79 -13.04 11.78
C MET A 161 13.24 -12.07 10.69
N SER A 162 12.66 -12.15 9.48
CA SER A 162 12.92 -11.16 8.43
C SER A 162 12.50 -9.74 8.89
N ALA A 163 11.32 -9.61 9.49
CA ALA A 163 10.85 -8.34 10.03
C ALA A 163 11.79 -7.79 11.11
N ARG A 164 12.25 -8.64 12.03
CA ARG A 164 13.16 -8.25 13.10
C ARG A 164 14.49 -7.65 12.59
N VAL A 165 14.96 -8.12 11.42
CA VAL A 165 16.18 -7.60 10.80
C VAL A 165 15.94 -6.26 10.11
N HIS A 166 14.80 -6.09 9.45
CA HIS A 166 14.54 -4.91 8.57
C HIS A 166 13.75 -3.79 9.24
N LEU A 167 12.92 -4.09 10.25
CA LEU A 167 12.11 -3.06 10.93
C LEU A 167 12.92 -1.91 11.55
N PRO A 168 14.13 -2.11 12.10
CA PRO A 168 14.93 -1.00 12.60
C PRO A 168 15.18 0.11 11.57
N THR A 169 15.36 -0.25 10.29
CA THR A 169 15.52 0.73 9.20
C THR A 169 14.33 1.69 9.08
N LEU A 170 13.12 1.16 9.33
CA LEU A 170 11.91 2.00 9.36
C LEU A 170 11.72 2.69 10.71
N ARG A 171 11.82 1.93 11.80
CA ARG A 171 11.56 2.45 13.15
C ARG A 171 12.45 3.62 13.50
N ASP A 172 13.73 3.55 13.09
CA ASP A 172 14.72 4.58 13.39
C ASP A 172 14.69 5.74 12.37
N HIS A 173 13.79 5.70 11.40
CA HIS A 173 13.63 6.78 10.42
C HIS A 173 13.09 8.05 11.11
N PRO A 174 13.69 9.24 10.89
CA PRO A 174 13.31 10.47 11.60
C PRO A 174 11.82 10.81 11.56
N CYS A 175 11.15 10.59 10.43
CA CYS A 175 9.72 10.90 10.30
C CYS A 175 8.80 9.96 11.10
N LEU A 176 9.29 8.79 11.52
CA LEU A 176 8.54 7.83 12.35
C LEU A 176 8.91 7.92 13.83
N THR A 177 10.04 8.56 14.17
CA THR A 177 10.52 8.75 15.57
C THR A 177 10.12 10.11 16.15
N SER A 178 10.08 11.15 15.33
CA SER A 178 9.55 12.43 15.76
C SER A 178 8.05 12.31 15.98
N SER A 179 7.50 12.94 17.01
CA SER A 179 6.07 12.98 17.35
C SER A 179 5.20 13.59 16.22
N GLY A 180 5.39 13.11 15.01
CA GLY A 180 4.78 13.56 13.79
C GLY A 180 3.57 12.74 13.35
N ARG A 181 3.12 12.99 12.13
CA ARG A 181 1.93 12.40 11.51
C ARG A 181 2.04 10.89 11.24
N ALA A 182 3.27 10.37 11.08
CA ALA A 182 3.50 9.02 10.62
C ALA A 182 3.53 8.02 11.76
N HIS A 183 2.69 7.01 11.69
CA HIS A 183 2.66 5.90 12.64
C HIS A 183 3.15 4.61 11.98
N LEU A 184 3.92 3.79 12.72
CA LEU A 184 4.35 2.48 12.28
C LEU A 184 3.48 1.39 12.93
N GLY A 185 3.02 0.42 12.13
CA GLY A 185 2.24 -0.71 12.61
C GLY A 185 2.43 -1.96 11.77
N LEU A 186 1.99 -3.10 12.31
CA LEU A 186 2.04 -4.38 11.61
C LEU A 186 0.65 -4.79 11.14
N VAL A 187 0.59 -5.37 9.93
CA VAL A 187 -0.55 -6.15 9.45
C VAL A 187 -0.13 -7.62 9.43
N VAL A 188 -0.82 -8.45 10.21
CA VAL A 188 -0.50 -9.87 10.32
C VAL A 188 -1.41 -10.69 9.41
N VAL A 189 -0.83 -11.45 8.49
CA VAL A 189 -1.56 -12.41 7.65
C VAL A 189 -1.46 -13.81 8.26
N GLY A 190 -2.60 -14.47 8.46
CA GLY A 190 -2.68 -15.81 9.02
C GLY A 190 -2.39 -15.85 10.52
N GLU A 191 -2.93 -14.90 11.28
CA GLU A 191 -2.81 -14.89 12.74
C GLU A 191 -3.15 -16.26 13.37
N GLY A 192 -2.32 -16.69 14.33
CA GLY A 192 -2.47 -18.01 14.97
C GLY A 192 -1.92 -19.18 14.17
N GLN A 193 -1.16 -18.92 13.07
CA GLN A 193 -0.57 -19.96 12.23
C GLN A 193 0.97 -19.83 12.12
N PRO A 194 1.76 -20.13 13.13
CA PRO A 194 1.37 -20.58 14.49
C PRO A 194 1.25 -19.46 15.54
N TYR A 195 1.81 -18.25 15.30
CA TYR A 195 1.94 -17.20 16.31
C TYR A 195 0.72 -16.27 16.35
N ARG A 196 0.36 -15.83 17.56
CA ARG A 196 -0.71 -14.87 17.79
C ARG A 196 -0.20 -13.43 17.65
N ARG A 197 -1.11 -12.49 17.34
CA ARG A 197 -0.78 -11.06 17.18
C ARG A 197 0.01 -10.46 18.36
N GLY A 198 -0.31 -10.83 19.58
CA GLY A 198 0.38 -10.34 20.79
C GLY A 198 1.83 -10.80 20.86
N GLU A 199 2.10 -12.06 20.51
CA GLU A 199 3.47 -12.61 20.46
C GLU A 199 4.30 -11.92 19.38
N ILE A 200 3.68 -11.66 18.22
CA ILE A 200 4.33 -10.97 17.09
C ILE A 200 4.63 -9.51 17.46
N ALA A 201 3.66 -8.79 18.04
CA ALA A 201 3.84 -7.42 18.50
C ALA A 201 4.98 -7.31 19.51
N GLN A 202 5.02 -8.23 20.50
CA GLN A 202 6.07 -8.28 21.50
C GLN A 202 7.44 -8.61 20.89
N ALA A 203 7.51 -9.57 19.97
CA ALA A 203 8.77 -9.99 19.34
C ALA A 203 9.38 -8.92 18.44
N LEU A 204 8.55 -8.07 17.82
CA LEU A 204 8.96 -7.03 16.88
C LEU A 204 8.98 -5.61 17.47
N ASP A 205 8.47 -5.44 18.69
CA ASP A 205 8.33 -4.15 19.37
C ASP A 205 7.61 -3.10 18.50
N VAL A 206 6.55 -3.55 17.80
CA VAL A 206 5.68 -2.73 16.92
C VAL A 206 4.25 -3.22 17.09
N PRO A 207 3.26 -2.31 17.24
CA PRO A 207 1.87 -2.70 17.43
C PRO A 207 1.30 -3.39 16.20
N VAL A 208 0.50 -4.44 16.39
CA VAL A 208 -0.33 -5.04 15.35
C VAL A 208 -1.61 -4.24 15.22
N ILE A 209 -1.76 -3.52 14.10
CA ILE A 209 -2.92 -2.65 13.84
C ILE A 209 -4.12 -3.42 13.33
N THR A 210 -3.90 -4.48 12.55
CA THR A 210 -4.98 -5.37 12.07
C THR A 210 -4.43 -6.74 11.69
N SER A 211 -5.34 -7.72 11.54
CA SER A 211 -5.01 -9.08 11.09
C SER A 211 -5.88 -9.49 9.92
N ILE A 212 -5.25 -10.16 8.96
CA ILE A 212 -5.88 -10.62 7.71
C ILE A 212 -5.90 -12.16 7.70
N ALA A 213 -7.04 -12.73 7.39
CA ALA A 213 -7.16 -14.18 7.30
C ALA A 213 -6.33 -14.73 6.13
N TYR A 214 -5.65 -15.86 6.34
CA TYR A 214 -4.96 -16.57 5.28
C TYR A 214 -5.96 -17.44 4.50
N ASP A 215 -6.20 -17.07 3.25
CA ASP A 215 -7.07 -17.82 2.33
C ASP A 215 -6.44 -17.76 0.92
N ARG A 216 -5.72 -18.83 0.59
CA ARG A 216 -4.97 -18.92 -0.67
C ARG A 216 -5.86 -18.84 -1.90
N GLN A 217 -7.06 -19.42 -1.84
CA GLN A 217 -7.97 -19.46 -2.98
C GLN A 217 -8.54 -18.07 -3.29
N ALA A 218 -8.98 -17.35 -2.27
CA ALA A 218 -9.45 -15.99 -2.44
C ALA A 218 -8.31 -15.02 -2.81
N ALA A 219 -7.10 -15.22 -2.24
CA ALA A 219 -5.93 -14.43 -2.57
C ALA A 219 -5.53 -14.55 -4.04
N ALA A 220 -5.63 -15.76 -4.64
CA ALA A 220 -5.30 -15.98 -6.05
C ALA A 220 -6.16 -15.15 -7.02
N HIS A 221 -7.39 -14.80 -6.66
CA HIS A 221 -8.19 -13.88 -7.47
C HIS A 221 -7.61 -12.45 -7.46
N LEU A 222 -7.16 -11.98 -6.30
CA LEU A 222 -6.59 -10.63 -6.14
C LEU A 222 -5.14 -10.52 -6.66
N SER A 223 -4.36 -11.62 -6.61
CA SER A 223 -2.95 -11.62 -7.01
C SER A 223 -2.72 -12.01 -8.46
N ASP A 224 -3.46 -12.99 -8.95
CA ASP A 224 -3.16 -13.65 -10.24
C ASP A 224 -4.31 -13.50 -11.26
N GLY A 225 -5.36 -12.75 -10.94
CA GLY A 225 -6.55 -12.65 -11.79
C GLY A 225 -7.31 -13.97 -11.95
N GLY A 226 -7.11 -14.91 -11.03
CA GLY A 226 -7.78 -16.19 -11.03
C GLY A 226 -9.31 -16.04 -10.97
N PRO A 227 -10.07 -17.10 -11.30
CA PRO A 227 -11.52 -17.01 -11.34
C PRO A 227 -12.11 -16.69 -9.96
N ARG A 228 -13.07 -15.76 -9.94
CA ARG A 228 -13.84 -15.44 -8.73
C ARG A 228 -14.72 -16.62 -8.36
N HIS A 229 -14.41 -17.31 -7.28
CA HIS A 229 -15.22 -18.45 -6.82
C HIS A 229 -16.52 -17.97 -6.15
N ARG A 230 -17.56 -18.86 -6.11
CA ARG A 230 -18.92 -18.50 -5.65
C ARG A 230 -19.00 -17.87 -4.25
N ARG A 231 -18.04 -18.15 -3.36
CA ARG A 231 -18.00 -17.62 -1.98
C ARG A 231 -16.90 -16.57 -1.78
N PHE A 232 -16.39 -15.98 -2.84
CA PHE A 232 -15.32 -15.00 -2.76
C PHE A 232 -15.66 -13.87 -1.81
N ASP A 233 -16.81 -13.21 -1.98
CA ASP A 233 -17.22 -12.04 -1.17
C ASP A 233 -17.47 -12.36 0.30
N THR A 234 -17.72 -13.62 0.62
CA THR A 234 -17.96 -14.11 1.99
C THR A 234 -16.78 -14.94 2.51
N SER A 235 -15.66 -14.99 1.77
CA SER A 235 -14.45 -15.69 2.20
C SER A 235 -13.86 -15.06 3.46
N PRO A 236 -13.11 -15.82 4.27
CA PRO A 236 -12.43 -15.28 5.44
C PRO A 236 -11.50 -14.11 5.07
N LEU A 237 -10.78 -14.21 3.96
CA LEU A 237 -9.90 -13.16 3.47
C LEU A 237 -10.68 -11.86 3.21
N ILE A 238 -11.72 -11.89 2.38
CA ILE A 238 -12.46 -10.67 2.01
C ILE A 238 -13.19 -10.06 3.20
N ARG A 239 -13.71 -10.87 4.12
CA ARG A 239 -14.28 -10.34 5.36
C ARG A 239 -13.24 -9.61 6.19
N SER A 240 -12.09 -10.23 6.45
CA SER A 240 -11.01 -9.60 7.23
C SER A 240 -10.43 -8.37 6.54
N ILE A 241 -10.34 -8.34 5.20
CA ILE A 241 -9.91 -7.15 4.46
C ILE A 241 -10.95 -6.02 4.61
N ARG A 242 -12.24 -6.32 4.53
CA ARG A 242 -13.31 -5.32 4.70
C ARG A 242 -13.30 -4.71 6.10
N ASP A 243 -13.12 -5.55 7.13
CA ASP A 243 -12.97 -5.11 8.52
C ASP A 243 -11.73 -4.22 8.67
N ALA A 244 -10.60 -4.64 8.09
CA ALA A 244 -9.36 -3.87 8.08
C ALA A 244 -9.52 -2.53 7.34
N SER A 245 -10.19 -2.49 6.19
CA SER A 245 -10.48 -1.25 5.45
C SER A 245 -11.25 -0.24 6.30
N SER A 246 -12.30 -0.70 6.97
CA SER A 246 -13.10 0.15 7.87
C SER A 246 -12.29 0.64 9.07
N GLN A 247 -11.49 -0.24 9.70
CA GLN A 247 -10.64 0.09 10.84
C GLN A 247 -9.55 1.09 10.46
N LEU A 248 -8.80 0.82 9.36
CA LEU A 248 -7.70 1.68 8.90
C LEU A 248 -8.22 3.04 8.45
N SER A 249 -9.28 3.09 7.65
CA SER A 249 -9.90 4.35 7.24
C SER A 249 -10.30 5.21 8.44
N GLY A 250 -10.93 4.61 9.46
CA GLY A 250 -11.29 5.32 10.69
C GLY A 250 -10.09 5.78 11.51
N MET A 251 -8.99 5.01 11.54
CA MET A 251 -7.73 5.44 12.19
C MET A 251 -7.14 6.66 11.50
N LEU A 252 -7.05 6.60 10.18
CA LEU A 252 -6.48 7.66 9.36
C LEU A 252 -7.28 8.98 9.44
N GLN A 253 -8.60 8.91 9.52
CA GLN A 253 -9.45 10.09 9.70
C GLN A 253 -9.18 10.78 11.04
N ARG A 254 -9.11 10.02 12.14
CA ARG A 254 -8.77 10.56 13.47
C ARG A 254 -7.38 11.19 13.52
N SER A 255 -6.40 10.61 12.83
CA SER A 255 -5.06 11.19 12.74
C SER A 255 -5.05 12.52 11.99
N ALA A 256 -5.88 12.67 10.96
CA ALA A 256 -6.02 13.93 10.22
C ALA A 256 -6.67 15.03 11.09
N GLU A 257 -7.72 14.70 11.84
CA GLU A 257 -8.42 15.64 12.75
C GLU A 257 -7.51 16.19 13.87
N LEU A 258 -6.57 15.36 14.37
CA LEU A 258 -5.62 15.76 15.42
C LEU A 258 -4.52 16.72 14.92
N VAL A 259 -4.33 16.82 13.62
CA VAL A 259 -3.31 17.71 13.02
C VAL A 259 -3.89 19.06 12.64
N ASP A 260 -5.18 19.12 12.33
CA ASP A 260 -5.90 20.33 11.89
C ASP A 260 -6.50 21.12 13.08
N GLY A 261 -6.43 20.61 14.33
CA GLY A 261 -6.91 21.22 15.56
C GLY A 261 -5.75 21.67 16.47
#